data_295bb7afcfb2e4dbab60f90ae0ca4c74
#
_entry.id   295bb7afcfb2e4dbab60f90ae0ca4c74
#
_cell.length_a   1.000
_cell.length_b   1.000
_cell.length_c   1.000
_cell.angle_alpha   90.00
_cell.angle_beta   90.00
_cell.angle_gamma   90.00
#
_symmetry.space_group_name_H-M   'P 1'
#
loop_
_entity.id
_entity.type
_entity.pdbx_description
1 polymer ?
#
loop_
_entity_poly.entity_id
_entity_poly.type
_entity_poly.pdbx_seq_one_letter_code
_entity_poly.pdbx_strand_id
1 'polypeptide(L)'
;MDSLDKTDLQILRILQDNSRLTTKELAARVSLSSTPVFERLKRLESNGYIKKYIAVLDAEKLNQGFVVFCSVRLTRLNKDIASEFTRIIQDIPEVTECYNISGDYDYLLKIHAPNMKHYQEFILNVLGTIDSLGSLRSTFVMDEVKHEYGIHILSLIHISE
;
A
#
# COMPACT_ATOMS: atom_id res chain seq x y z
N MET A 1 0.73 -22.99 12.80
CA MET A 1 -0.04 -21.81 12.33
C MET A 1 -1.26 -21.67 13.22
N ASP A 2 -1.34 -20.60 13.96
CA ASP A 2 -2.58 -20.29 14.67
C ASP A 2 -3.66 -20.01 13.63
N SER A 3 -4.65 -20.86 13.58
CA SER A 3 -5.77 -20.67 12.66
C SER A 3 -6.66 -19.52 13.14
N LEU A 4 -7.03 -18.64 12.22
CA LEU A 4 -8.01 -17.59 12.49
C LEU A 4 -9.40 -18.21 12.67
N ASP A 5 -10.16 -17.70 13.62
CA ASP A 5 -11.57 -18.07 13.77
C ASP A 5 -12.49 -16.97 13.24
N LYS A 6 -13.82 -17.21 13.27
CA LYS A 6 -14.81 -16.25 12.79
C LYS A 6 -14.73 -14.90 13.50
N THR A 7 -14.44 -14.91 14.79
CA THR A 7 -14.32 -13.69 15.60
C THR A 7 -13.08 -12.91 15.19
N ASP A 8 -11.96 -13.56 14.96
CA ASP A 8 -10.74 -12.92 14.44
C ASP A 8 -11.01 -12.22 13.10
N LEU A 9 -11.68 -12.89 12.18
CA LEU A 9 -12.03 -12.30 10.88
C LEU A 9 -12.99 -11.12 11.03
N GLN A 10 -13.94 -11.20 11.95
CA GLN A 10 -14.87 -10.11 12.23
C GLN A 10 -14.13 -8.89 12.80
N ILE A 11 -13.19 -9.09 13.70
CA ILE A 11 -12.33 -8.03 14.24
C ILE A 11 -11.54 -7.36 13.12
N LEU A 12 -10.93 -8.13 12.24
CA LEU A 12 -10.17 -7.59 11.11
C LEU A 12 -11.05 -6.77 10.15
N ARG A 13 -12.26 -7.25 9.85
CA ARG A 13 -13.22 -6.51 9.01
C ARG A 13 -13.60 -5.16 9.64
N ILE A 14 -13.88 -5.16 10.92
CA ILE A 14 -14.25 -3.93 11.64
C ILE A 14 -13.09 -2.94 11.66
N LEU A 15 -11.89 -3.41 12.00
CA LEU A 15 -10.72 -2.55 12.14
C LEU A 15 -10.24 -1.94 10.82
N GLN A 16 -10.38 -2.64 9.69
CA GLN A 16 -9.99 -2.02 8.42
C GLN A 16 -10.95 -0.90 7.98
N ASP A 17 -12.19 -0.88 8.50
CA ASP A 17 -13.14 0.22 8.29
C ASP A 17 -12.95 1.34 9.31
N ASN A 18 -12.68 1.00 10.56
CA ASN A 18 -12.48 1.96 11.64
C ASN A 18 -11.51 1.40 12.69
N SER A 19 -10.26 1.82 12.60
CA SER A 19 -9.20 1.41 13.54
C SER A 19 -9.14 2.24 14.82
N ARG A 20 -9.98 3.27 14.95
CA ARG A 20 -9.99 4.14 16.16
C ARG A 20 -10.89 3.64 17.27
N LEU A 21 -11.55 2.52 17.10
CA LEU A 21 -12.37 1.92 18.14
C LEU A 21 -11.51 1.54 19.34
N THR A 22 -12.00 1.84 20.53
CA THR A 22 -11.42 1.30 21.77
C THR A 22 -11.64 -0.21 21.83
N THR A 23 -10.84 -0.91 22.64
CA THR A 23 -11.05 -2.35 22.86
C THR A 23 -12.45 -2.65 23.37
N LYS A 24 -12.99 -1.79 24.24
CA LYS A 24 -14.36 -1.90 24.76
C LYS A 24 -15.41 -1.79 23.65
N GLU A 25 -15.26 -0.80 22.76
CA GLU A 25 -16.17 -0.61 21.62
C GLU A 25 -16.09 -1.78 20.63
N LEU A 26 -14.87 -2.25 20.34
CA LEU A 26 -14.67 -3.40 19.50
C LEU A 26 -15.29 -4.67 20.10
N ALA A 27 -15.10 -4.89 21.39
CA ALA A 27 -15.68 -6.01 22.13
C ALA A 27 -17.22 -6.02 22.05
N ALA A 28 -17.84 -4.86 22.21
CA ALA A 28 -19.28 -4.73 22.07
C ALA A 28 -19.78 -5.15 20.68
N ARG A 29 -19.03 -4.83 19.62
CA ARG A 29 -19.40 -5.18 18.24
C ARG A 29 -19.30 -6.67 17.92
N VAL A 30 -18.42 -7.38 18.62
CA VAL A 30 -18.26 -8.83 18.45
C VAL A 30 -18.91 -9.66 19.56
N SER A 31 -19.69 -9.00 20.43
CA SER A 31 -20.45 -9.61 21.53
C SER A 31 -19.58 -10.42 22.51
N LEU A 32 -18.41 -9.87 22.82
CA LEU A 32 -17.47 -10.42 23.80
C LEU A 32 -17.11 -9.39 24.85
N SER A 33 -16.50 -9.82 25.94
CA SER A 33 -15.90 -8.93 26.94
C SER A 33 -14.55 -8.39 26.43
N SER A 34 -14.04 -7.33 27.05
CA SER A 34 -12.84 -6.62 26.60
C SER A 34 -11.57 -7.47 26.66
N THR A 35 -11.41 -8.30 27.69
CA THR A 35 -10.19 -9.09 27.90
C THR A 35 -9.89 -10.07 26.76
N PRO A 36 -10.82 -10.97 26.36
CA PRO A 36 -10.55 -11.86 25.24
C PRO A 36 -10.36 -11.12 23.91
N VAL A 37 -11.02 -10.00 23.70
CA VAL A 37 -10.83 -9.17 22.50
C VAL A 37 -9.45 -8.53 22.48
N PHE A 38 -8.99 -8.01 23.61
CA PHE A 38 -7.65 -7.45 23.77
C PHE A 38 -6.56 -8.51 23.43
N GLU A 39 -6.73 -9.72 23.93
CA GLU A 39 -5.77 -10.80 23.66
C GLU A 39 -5.78 -11.25 22.21
N ARG A 40 -6.95 -11.33 21.57
CA ARG A 40 -7.08 -11.62 20.15
C ARG A 40 -6.41 -10.53 19.32
N LEU A 41 -6.64 -9.28 19.64
CA LEU A 41 -6.05 -8.14 18.96
C LEU A 41 -4.52 -8.16 19.04
N LYS A 42 -3.97 -8.39 20.23
CA LYS A 42 -2.52 -8.55 20.42
C LYS A 42 -1.94 -9.68 19.58
N ARG A 43 -2.62 -10.81 19.51
CA ARG A 43 -2.18 -11.94 18.68
C ARG A 43 -2.23 -11.61 17.20
N LEU A 44 -3.28 -10.95 16.73
CA LEU A 44 -3.40 -10.52 15.32
C LEU A 44 -2.30 -9.52 14.94
N GLU A 45 -1.94 -8.62 15.84
CA GLU A 45 -0.83 -7.68 15.64
C GLU A 45 0.53 -8.41 15.66
N SER A 46 0.80 -9.24 16.67
CA SER A 46 2.09 -9.90 16.82
C SER A 46 2.35 -10.95 15.74
N ASN A 47 1.32 -11.60 15.22
CA ASN A 47 1.42 -12.56 14.12
C ASN A 47 1.42 -11.90 12.73
N GLY A 48 1.34 -10.57 12.67
CA GLY A 48 1.48 -9.83 11.44
C GLY A 48 0.24 -9.75 10.55
N TYR A 49 -0.94 -10.20 11.04
CA TYR A 49 -2.20 -10.00 10.31
C TYR A 49 -2.57 -8.52 10.21
N ILE A 50 -2.24 -7.76 11.23
CA ILE A 50 -2.32 -6.31 11.21
C ILE A 50 -0.88 -5.79 11.16
N LYS A 51 -0.51 -5.17 10.02
CA LYS A 51 0.85 -4.64 9.84
C LYS A 51 1.06 -3.34 10.59
N LYS A 52 0.09 -2.44 10.55
CA LYS A 52 0.14 -1.11 11.18
C LYS A 52 -1.21 -0.44 11.14
N TYR A 53 -1.33 0.63 11.92
CA TYR A 53 -2.49 1.53 11.92
C TYR A 53 -2.04 2.86 11.32
N ILE A 54 -2.78 3.37 10.36
CA ILE A 54 -2.45 4.62 9.68
C ILE A 54 -3.68 5.52 9.54
N ALA A 55 -3.44 6.82 9.44
CA ALA A 55 -4.44 7.75 8.95
C ALA A 55 -4.38 7.83 7.43
N VAL A 56 -5.52 7.78 6.78
CA VAL A 56 -5.62 8.05 5.33
C VAL A 56 -5.86 9.53 5.17
N LEU A 57 -4.95 10.19 4.45
CA LEU A 57 -5.00 11.63 4.24
C LEU A 57 -5.63 11.98 2.90
N ASP A 58 -6.27 13.15 2.83
CA ASP A 58 -6.77 13.70 1.58
C ASP A 58 -5.60 14.38 0.85
N ALA A 59 -5.09 13.72 -0.18
CA ALA A 59 -3.93 14.18 -0.93
C ALA A 59 -4.19 15.51 -1.65
N GLU A 60 -5.40 15.73 -2.15
CA GLU A 60 -5.76 16.98 -2.82
C GLU A 60 -5.71 18.18 -1.86
N LYS A 61 -6.24 18.01 -0.66
CA LYS A 61 -6.19 19.05 0.38
C LYS A 61 -4.78 19.41 0.83
N LEU A 62 -3.85 18.45 0.65
CA LEU A 62 -2.44 18.64 0.98
C LEU A 62 -1.58 18.99 -0.25
N ASN A 63 -2.22 19.35 -1.35
CA ASN A 63 -1.57 19.72 -2.60
C ASN A 63 -0.66 18.61 -3.17
N GLN A 64 -1.10 17.36 -3.05
CA GLN A 64 -0.43 16.16 -3.55
C GLN A 64 -1.39 15.25 -4.33
N GLY A 65 -2.46 15.84 -4.89
CA GLY A 65 -3.53 15.10 -5.55
C GLY A 65 -3.27 14.73 -7.01
N PHE A 66 -2.16 15.20 -7.59
CA PHE A 66 -1.79 14.82 -8.95
C PHE A 66 -1.09 13.47 -8.93
N VAL A 67 -1.80 12.43 -9.37
CA VAL A 67 -1.34 11.04 -9.28
C VAL A 67 -0.93 10.52 -10.66
N VAL A 68 0.24 9.92 -10.73
CA VAL A 68 0.78 9.34 -11.96
C VAL A 68 1.23 7.90 -11.68
N PHE A 69 0.85 6.98 -12.55
CA PHE A 69 1.44 5.64 -12.60
C PHE A 69 2.55 5.65 -13.65
N CYS A 70 3.77 5.36 -13.22
CA CYS A 70 4.94 5.37 -14.06
C CYS A 70 5.45 3.95 -14.25
N SER A 71 5.39 3.45 -15.49
CA SER A 71 5.96 2.17 -15.85
C SER A 71 7.43 2.35 -16.21
N VAL A 72 8.30 1.56 -15.60
CA VAL A 72 9.75 1.67 -15.73
C VAL A 72 10.31 0.39 -16.35
N ARG A 73 11.17 0.55 -17.35
CA ARG A 73 12.03 -0.52 -17.88
C ARG A 73 13.46 -0.21 -17.50
N LEU A 74 14.16 -1.18 -16.95
CA LEU A 74 15.58 -1.05 -16.64
C LEU A 74 16.43 -1.15 -17.91
N THR A 75 17.63 -0.61 -17.87
CA THR A 75 18.59 -0.71 -18.98
C THR A 75 18.99 -2.14 -19.30
N ARG A 76 19.07 -2.97 -18.25
CA ARG A 76 19.33 -4.41 -18.30
C ARG A 76 18.57 -5.12 -17.21
N LEU A 77 18.14 -6.33 -17.49
CA LEU A 77 17.46 -7.17 -16.51
C LEU A 77 18.48 -8.11 -15.85
N ASN A 78 19.12 -7.65 -14.79
CA ASN A 78 19.96 -8.47 -13.93
C ASN A 78 19.78 -8.08 -12.47
N LYS A 79 20.25 -8.95 -11.58
CA LYS A 79 20.05 -8.82 -10.12
C LYS A 79 20.67 -7.55 -9.55
N ASP A 80 21.86 -7.19 -10.00
CA ASP A 80 22.59 -6.04 -9.46
C ASP A 80 21.90 -4.72 -9.82
N ILE A 81 21.47 -4.58 -11.07
CA ILE A 81 20.74 -3.40 -11.57
C ILE A 81 19.38 -3.29 -10.88
N ALA A 82 18.65 -4.40 -10.76
CA ALA A 82 17.37 -4.43 -10.07
C ALA A 82 17.50 -4.04 -8.59
N SER A 83 18.51 -4.55 -7.90
CA SER A 83 18.78 -4.23 -6.49
C SER A 83 19.15 -2.77 -6.29
N GLU A 84 19.97 -2.21 -7.16
CA GLU A 84 20.33 -0.79 -7.13
C GLU A 84 19.10 0.09 -7.35
N PHE A 85 18.31 -0.21 -8.37
CA PHE A 85 17.08 0.53 -8.65
C PHE A 85 16.12 0.54 -7.46
N THR A 86 15.83 -0.63 -6.88
CA THR A 86 14.90 -0.74 -5.75
C THR A 86 15.42 0.00 -4.52
N ARG A 87 16.72 -0.03 -4.27
CA ARG A 87 17.35 0.73 -3.18
C ARG A 87 17.13 2.24 -3.35
N ILE A 88 17.37 2.75 -4.56
CA ILE A 88 17.20 4.19 -4.86
C ILE A 88 15.72 4.59 -4.73
N ILE A 89 14.81 3.80 -5.29
CA ILE A 89 13.36 4.09 -5.27
C ILE A 89 12.81 4.19 -3.84
N GLN A 90 13.28 3.37 -2.91
CA GLN A 90 12.80 3.39 -1.52
C GLN A 90 13.05 4.73 -0.83
N ASP A 91 14.05 5.48 -1.25
CA ASP A 91 14.41 6.76 -0.64
C ASP A 91 13.77 7.98 -1.34
N ILE A 92 12.95 7.76 -2.37
CA ILE A 92 12.27 8.83 -3.10
C ILE A 92 10.87 9.06 -2.53
N PRO A 93 10.63 10.18 -1.83
CA PRO A 93 9.37 10.40 -1.13
C PRO A 93 8.15 10.58 -2.04
N GLU A 94 8.33 11.06 -3.26
CA GLU A 94 7.24 11.22 -4.24
C GLU A 94 6.70 9.87 -4.72
N VAL A 95 7.50 8.82 -4.63
CA VAL A 95 7.08 7.44 -4.96
C VAL A 95 6.44 6.81 -3.73
N THR A 96 5.14 6.65 -3.75
CA THR A 96 4.38 6.08 -2.62
C THR A 96 4.20 4.57 -2.73
N GLU A 97 4.26 4.02 -3.94
CA GLU A 97 4.18 2.58 -4.19
C GLU A 97 5.13 2.21 -5.33
N CYS A 98 5.74 1.06 -5.22
CA CYS A 98 6.61 0.49 -6.26
C CYS A 98 6.39 -1.02 -6.31
N TYR A 99 6.05 -1.52 -7.49
CA TYR A 99 5.78 -2.94 -7.73
C TYR A 99 6.70 -3.47 -8.83
N ASN A 100 7.29 -4.62 -8.62
CA ASN A 100 7.88 -5.39 -9.71
C ASN A 100 6.75 -6.06 -10.48
N ILE A 101 6.70 -5.88 -11.79
CA ILE A 101 5.61 -6.35 -12.63
C ILE A 101 6.13 -7.25 -13.77
N SER A 102 5.23 -8.02 -14.33
CA SER A 102 5.48 -8.81 -15.55
C SER A 102 5.04 -8.03 -16.80
N GLY A 103 5.50 -8.42 -17.95
CA GLY A 103 5.15 -7.82 -19.25
C GLY A 103 6.27 -6.94 -19.80
N ASP A 104 5.89 -5.87 -20.50
CA ASP A 104 6.84 -5.01 -21.22
C ASP A 104 7.69 -4.12 -20.34
N TYR A 105 7.26 -3.90 -19.10
CA TYR A 105 7.96 -3.07 -18.11
C TYR A 105 8.33 -3.90 -16.89
N ASP A 106 9.33 -3.43 -16.14
CA ASP A 106 9.87 -4.14 -14.98
C ASP A 106 9.25 -3.69 -13.67
N TYR A 107 8.94 -2.39 -13.56
CA TYR A 107 8.37 -1.80 -12.36
C TYR A 107 7.23 -0.85 -12.67
N LEU A 108 6.27 -0.79 -11.75
CA LEU A 108 5.18 0.17 -11.75
C LEU A 108 5.28 1.03 -10.51
N LEU A 109 5.41 2.34 -10.69
CA LEU A 109 5.48 3.32 -9.62
C LEU A 109 4.17 4.07 -9.53
N LYS A 110 3.73 4.37 -8.30
CA LYS A 110 2.70 5.38 -8.04
C LYS A 110 3.36 6.61 -7.48
N ILE A 111 3.13 7.75 -8.13
CA ILE A 111 3.78 9.02 -7.81
C ILE A 111 2.72 10.05 -7.47
N HIS A 112 2.92 10.77 -6.37
CA HIS A 112 2.12 11.92 -5.99
C HIS A 112 2.91 13.21 -6.22
N ALA A 113 2.27 14.18 -6.85
CA ALA A 113 2.85 15.49 -7.11
C ALA A 113 1.78 16.58 -6.97
N PRO A 114 2.16 17.84 -6.81
CA PRO A 114 1.20 18.94 -6.79
C PRO A 114 0.49 19.17 -8.14
N ASN A 115 1.22 19.05 -9.25
CA ASN A 115 0.71 19.33 -10.60
C ASN A 115 1.64 18.75 -11.66
N MET A 116 1.27 18.90 -12.93
CA MET A 116 2.05 18.40 -14.07
C MET A 116 3.46 19.00 -14.11
N LYS A 117 3.62 20.28 -13.81
CA LYS A 117 4.92 20.94 -13.85
C LYS A 117 5.90 20.31 -12.86
N HIS A 118 5.47 20.10 -11.63
CA HIS A 118 6.28 19.43 -10.61
C HIS A 118 6.61 17.98 -11.00
N TYR A 119 5.65 17.28 -11.59
CA TYR A 119 5.90 15.93 -12.10
C TYR A 119 6.97 15.93 -13.20
N GLN A 120 6.90 16.86 -14.16
CA GLN A 120 7.92 16.95 -15.21
C GLN A 120 9.31 17.26 -14.62
N GLU A 121 9.40 18.16 -13.66
CA GLU A 121 10.65 18.45 -12.95
C GLU A 121 11.16 17.22 -12.20
N PHE A 122 10.27 16.47 -11.58
CA PHE A 122 10.59 15.22 -10.88
C PHE A 122 11.17 14.17 -11.85
N ILE A 123 10.57 13.99 -13.02
CA ILE A 123 11.07 13.08 -14.05
C ILE A 123 12.48 13.50 -14.48
N LEU A 124 12.71 14.76 -14.75
CA LEU A 124 14.01 15.23 -15.26
C LEU A 124 15.10 15.23 -14.19
N ASN A 125 14.77 15.65 -12.98
CA ASN A 125 15.75 15.91 -11.93
C ASN A 125 15.94 14.75 -10.94
N VAL A 126 15.02 13.81 -10.87
CA VAL A 126 15.07 12.68 -9.95
C VAL A 126 15.11 11.36 -10.68
N LEU A 127 14.04 10.95 -11.34
CA LEU A 127 14.01 9.65 -12.04
C LEU A 127 15.01 9.60 -13.20
N GLY A 128 15.14 10.66 -13.96
CA GLY A 128 16.04 10.74 -15.10
C GLY A 128 17.53 10.69 -14.74
N THR A 129 17.87 10.86 -13.46
CA THR A 129 19.27 10.73 -12.97
C THR A 129 19.64 9.30 -12.59
N ILE A 130 18.69 8.38 -12.58
CA ILE A 130 18.93 6.98 -12.24
C ILE A 130 19.50 6.25 -13.47
N ASP A 131 20.76 5.85 -13.40
CA ASP A 131 21.49 5.23 -14.53
C ASP A 131 20.86 3.89 -14.97
N SER A 132 20.31 3.15 -14.02
CA SER A 132 19.65 1.86 -14.28
C SER A 132 18.30 1.98 -14.99
N LEU A 133 17.71 3.19 -15.05
CA LEU A 133 16.44 3.44 -15.72
C LEU A 133 16.65 3.58 -17.23
N GLY A 134 16.10 2.65 -18.01
CA GLY A 134 16.23 2.63 -19.48
C GLY A 134 15.15 3.42 -20.18
N SER A 135 13.90 3.21 -19.83
CA SER A 135 12.75 3.95 -20.35
C SER A 135 11.62 4.00 -19.34
N LEU A 136 10.75 4.97 -19.51
CA LEU A 136 9.56 5.10 -18.66
C LEU A 136 8.34 5.54 -19.48
N ARG A 137 7.16 5.15 -18.99
CA ARG A 137 5.89 5.58 -19.54
C ARG A 137 5.01 6.10 -18.41
N SER A 138 4.61 7.37 -18.53
CA SER A 138 3.73 8.02 -17.57
C SER A 138 2.27 7.81 -17.97
N THR A 139 1.46 7.39 -17.02
CA THR A 139 0.01 7.25 -17.17
C THR A 139 -0.66 8.13 -16.11
N PHE A 140 -1.35 9.16 -16.55
CA PHE A 140 -1.98 10.14 -15.67
C PHE A 140 -3.35 9.66 -15.24
N VAL A 141 -3.64 9.78 -13.93
CA VAL A 141 -4.97 9.49 -13.40
C VAL A 141 -5.90 10.65 -13.76
N MET A 142 -6.93 10.35 -14.53
CA MET A 142 -7.94 11.34 -14.92
C MET A 142 -9.01 11.51 -13.86
N ASP A 143 -9.40 10.40 -13.21
CA ASP A 143 -10.40 10.36 -12.16
C ASP A 143 -10.18 9.11 -11.31
N GLU A 144 -10.29 9.25 -9.99
CA GLU A 144 -10.25 8.11 -9.08
C GLU A 144 -11.70 7.60 -8.89
N VAL A 145 -12.04 6.54 -9.58
CA VAL A 145 -13.39 5.97 -9.55
C VAL A 145 -13.64 5.20 -8.26
N LYS A 146 -12.63 4.46 -7.80
CA LYS A 146 -12.73 3.66 -6.58
C LYS A 146 -11.35 3.47 -5.98
N HIS A 147 -11.23 3.71 -4.68
CA HIS A 147 -10.04 3.40 -3.90
C HIS A 147 -10.45 2.93 -2.51
N GLU A 148 -10.55 1.61 -2.35
CA GLU A 148 -10.75 0.98 -1.05
C GLU A 148 -9.39 0.67 -0.42
N TYR A 149 -9.17 1.14 0.81
CA TYR A 149 -7.90 0.91 1.51
C TYR A 149 -7.85 -0.45 2.20
N GLY A 150 -9.00 -1.08 2.40
CA GLY A 150 -9.10 -2.44 2.92
C GLY A 150 -9.07 -3.49 1.83
N ILE A 151 -9.05 -4.73 2.27
CA ILE A 151 -9.15 -5.90 1.38
C ILE A 151 -10.43 -6.68 1.68
N HIS A 152 -10.93 -7.40 0.70
CA HIS A 152 -12.06 -8.30 0.91
C HIS A 152 -11.58 -9.52 1.68
N ILE A 153 -12.09 -9.70 2.91
CA ILE A 153 -11.71 -10.82 3.77
C ILE A 153 -12.62 -12.01 3.46
N LEU A 154 -12.01 -13.08 2.97
CA LEU A 154 -12.71 -14.33 2.64
C LEU A 154 -13.19 -15.06 3.90
N SER A 155 -14.16 -15.95 3.74
CA SER A 155 -14.56 -16.86 4.80
C SER A 155 -13.46 -17.89 5.07
N LEU A 156 -13.48 -18.56 6.24
CA LEU A 156 -12.48 -19.56 6.60
C LEU A 156 -12.36 -20.71 5.60
N ILE A 157 -13.45 -21.04 4.90
CA ILE A 157 -13.46 -22.09 3.87
C ILE A 157 -12.57 -21.73 2.68
N HIS A 158 -12.40 -20.46 2.36
CA HIS A 158 -11.59 -19.99 1.24
C HIS A 158 -10.15 -19.63 1.62
N ILE A 159 -9.82 -19.58 2.92
CA ILE A 159 -8.46 -19.24 3.40
C ILE A 159 -7.59 -20.51 3.48
N SER A 160 -8.20 -21.68 3.57
CA SER A 160 -7.50 -22.97 3.72
C SER A 160 -7.15 -23.65 2.38
N GLU A 161 -7.48 -23.06 1.25
CA GLU A 161 -7.08 -23.48 -0.10
C GLU A 161 -5.89 -22.65 -0.60
#